data_13ca47b3d919e3700181943305bbc764
#
_entry.id   13ca47b3d919e3700181943305bbc764
#
_cell.length_a   1.000
_cell.length_b   1.000
_cell.length_c   1.000
_cell.angle_alpha   90.00
_cell.angle_beta   90.00
_cell.angle_gamma   90.00
#
_symmetry.space_group_name_H-M   'P 1'
#
loop_
_entity.id
_entity.type
_entity.pdbx_description
1 polymer ?
#
loop_
_entity_poly.entity_id
_entity_poly.type
_entity_poly.pdbx_seq_one_letter_code
_entity_poly.pdbx_strand_id
1 'polypeptide(L)'
;MRYSKISTKSKKNKQNKWAKSGSAKSKWWTAVKLFLIVFFSLIILVLAAGGAVFVYYAKDAPALNLDKLESTPSPKVYDSKEHLVATLGAEQRNLVKTDNIPVMLVNAVTSIEDHRFFNTRGIDPIRIAGAFVNNLKGGSLNGGSTLDMQLIKLSFFSTDESDQTLSVKVQEAWMALKLDQKWTKEQIFTAYVNKVNMANGYYGMGTAAQAYYGKDLTELSIAQLALLAGMPQAPNTYNPYTNATSAKWRRDMVIRSMRRYNKITAEEEKTALATPIDDGLQPLQQSVTIPSYADNFLKQAIAQAKTLAGNDILNEGVKIYTILDTTAQQNLYNIVNSGNYITYPDDTLQVASTVTDVKTGAVIAQIGGRNQPTDVTFGFNQAVQTDRDWGSTMKPIVDYGPAFENNIYTSTNDYVSDSPTTYPNGTPLKNWDNTYFGSMTVKSALALSRNIPAVKTLINVGLDNSSKFVDGLGINLNPLQYSNAISSNTDTKNGVASSEKMAAAYAAFSNGAIYTKPYYV
;
A
#
# COMPACT_ATOMS: atom_id res chain seq x y z
N MET A 1 80.27 -33.76 -94.33
CA MET A 1 79.12 -33.82 -95.22
C MET A 1 77.83 -33.74 -94.47
N ARG A 2 76.93 -32.89 -94.92
CA ARG A 2 75.52 -32.69 -94.65
C ARG A 2 75.09 -31.89 -93.38
N TYR A 3 74.54 -30.81 -93.77
CA TYR A 3 73.66 -29.84 -93.12
C TYR A 3 72.43 -30.43 -92.42
N SER A 4 71.88 -29.76 -91.35
CA SER A 4 70.51 -29.21 -91.41
C SER A 4 70.22 -28.37 -90.15
N LYS A 5 69.83 -27.26 -90.43
CA LYS A 5 68.85 -26.24 -90.08
C LYS A 5 68.32 -26.21 -88.60
N ILE A 6 68.65 -25.14 -88.01
CA ILE A 6 68.10 -24.54 -86.76
C ILE A 6 66.66 -24.06 -87.08
N SER A 7 65.73 -24.41 -86.20
CA SER A 7 64.40 -23.82 -86.13
C SER A 7 64.17 -23.03 -84.83
N THR A 8 64.18 -21.75 -84.93
CA THR A 8 63.82 -20.80 -83.90
C THR A 8 62.26 -20.85 -83.72
N LYS A 9 61.77 -21.27 -82.51
CA LYS A 9 60.40 -21.02 -82.05
C LYS A 9 60.39 -20.12 -80.81
N SER A 10 60.02 -18.93 -81.08
CA SER A 10 59.31 -17.88 -80.37
C SER A 10 59.11 -18.07 -78.85
N LYS A 11 59.85 -17.31 -78.10
CA LYS A 11 59.53 -16.90 -76.72
C LYS A 11 58.45 -15.75 -76.79
N LYS A 12 57.16 -16.04 -76.92
CA LYS A 12 56.07 -15.09 -76.76
C LYS A 12 54.90 -15.88 -76.24
N ASN A 13 54.75 -16.04 -74.91
CA ASN A 13 53.44 -16.24 -74.21
C ASN A 13 53.58 -16.64 -72.72
N LYS A 14 54.48 -15.98 -71.95
CA LYS A 14 54.42 -16.15 -70.47
C LYS A 14 54.30 -14.87 -69.67
N GLN A 15 54.12 -13.70 -70.33
CA GLN A 15 53.98 -12.42 -69.59
C GLN A 15 52.53 -11.98 -69.30
N ASN A 16 51.49 -12.60 -69.85
CA ASN A 16 50.10 -12.13 -69.69
C ASN A 16 49.22 -12.92 -68.70
N LYS A 17 49.76 -13.88 -67.90
CA LYS A 17 48.99 -14.58 -66.87
C LYS A 17 49.12 -14.01 -65.45
N TRP A 18 50.09 -13.12 -65.20
CA TRP A 18 50.31 -12.53 -63.85
C TRP A 18 49.60 -11.19 -63.63
N ALA A 19 49.17 -10.52 -64.69
CA ALA A 19 48.49 -9.23 -64.58
C ALA A 19 46.97 -9.35 -64.25
N LYS A 20 46.34 -10.54 -64.37
CA LYS A 20 44.92 -10.73 -64.10
C LYS A 20 44.62 -11.17 -62.64
N SER A 21 45.57 -11.66 -61.85
CA SER A 21 45.36 -12.10 -60.45
C SER A 21 45.39 -10.92 -59.47
N GLY A 22 46.06 -9.83 -59.79
CA GLY A 22 46.13 -8.64 -58.92
C GLY A 22 44.86 -7.81 -58.85
N SER A 23 44.09 -7.77 -59.97
CA SER A 23 42.85 -6.95 -60.03
C SER A 23 41.68 -7.56 -59.25
N ALA A 24 41.60 -8.88 -59.14
CA ALA A 24 40.53 -9.55 -58.38
C ALA A 24 40.72 -9.45 -56.86
N LYS A 25 41.97 -9.60 -56.41
CA LYS A 25 42.30 -9.39 -54.97
C LYS A 25 42.10 -7.94 -54.54
N SER A 26 42.46 -6.96 -55.38
CA SER A 26 42.24 -5.53 -55.09
C SER A 26 40.74 -5.18 -55.01
N LYS A 27 39.90 -5.67 -55.91
CA LYS A 27 38.45 -5.46 -55.89
C LYS A 27 37.78 -6.13 -54.70
N TRP A 28 38.22 -7.32 -54.29
CA TRP A 28 37.74 -8.01 -53.10
C TRP A 28 38.06 -7.24 -51.83
N TRP A 29 39.30 -6.76 -51.64
CA TRP A 29 39.69 -5.93 -50.50
C TRP A 29 38.94 -4.59 -50.47
N THR A 30 38.62 -3.98 -51.61
CA THR A 30 37.82 -2.77 -51.70
C THR A 30 36.37 -3.06 -51.27
N ALA A 31 35.79 -4.18 -51.71
CA ALA A 31 34.43 -4.60 -51.33
C ALA A 31 34.34 -4.90 -49.79
N VAL A 32 35.38 -5.57 -49.24
CA VAL A 32 35.45 -5.82 -47.80
C VAL A 32 35.58 -4.52 -46.98
N LYS A 33 36.41 -3.57 -47.44
CA LYS A 33 36.49 -2.23 -46.82
C LYS A 33 35.18 -1.49 -46.85
N LEU A 34 34.49 -1.47 -48.01
CA LEU A 34 33.21 -0.82 -48.15
C LEU A 34 32.13 -1.47 -47.24
N PHE A 35 32.10 -2.81 -47.20
CA PHE A 35 31.21 -3.55 -46.28
C PHE A 35 31.48 -3.20 -44.83
N LEU A 36 32.74 -3.16 -44.40
CA LEU A 36 33.11 -2.77 -43.04
C LEU A 36 32.70 -1.32 -42.72
N ILE A 37 32.93 -0.38 -43.64
CA ILE A 37 32.52 1.02 -43.48
C ILE A 37 30.99 1.11 -43.32
N VAL A 38 30.25 0.48 -44.22
CA VAL A 38 28.75 0.47 -44.13
C VAL A 38 28.30 -0.19 -42.85
N PHE A 39 28.87 -1.33 -42.47
CA PHE A 39 28.55 -2.05 -41.25
C PHE A 39 28.83 -1.21 -39.99
N PHE A 40 30.00 -0.58 -39.86
CA PHE A 40 30.33 0.28 -38.74
C PHE A 40 29.52 1.58 -38.75
N SER A 41 29.21 2.15 -39.93
CA SER A 41 28.33 3.32 -40.03
C SER A 41 26.91 3.00 -39.56
N LEU A 42 26.39 1.82 -39.89
CA LEU A 42 25.07 1.36 -39.41
C LEU A 42 25.07 1.18 -37.88
N ILE A 43 26.14 0.60 -37.31
CA ILE A 43 26.30 0.48 -35.85
C ILE A 43 26.32 1.86 -35.22
N ILE A 44 27.08 2.81 -35.72
CA ILE A 44 27.15 4.18 -35.19
C ILE A 44 25.78 4.86 -35.25
N LEU A 45 25.04 4.69 -36.33
CA LEU A 45 23.70 5.24 -36.50
C LEU A 45 22.71 4.64 -35.48
N VAL A 46 22.75 3.34 -35.30
CA VAL A 46 21.94 2.65 -34.25
C VAL A 46 22.28 3.14 -32.86
N LEU A 47 23.57 3.27 -32.55
CA LEU A 47 24.03 3.80 -31.25
C LEU A 47 23.61 5.26 -31.04
N ALA A 48 23.71 6.10 -32.10
CA ALA A 48 23.28 7.50 -32.04
C ALA A 48 21.75 7.62 -31.83
N ALA A 49 20.97 6.81 -32.55
CA ALA A 49 19.51 6.75 -32.38
C ALA A 49 19.14 6.27 -30.97
N GLY A 50 19.79 5.20 -30.49
CA GLY A 50 19.60 4.70 -29.13
C GLY A 50 19.96 5.73 -28.06
N GLY A 51 21.06 6.46 -28.26
CA GLY A 51 21.48 7.56 -27.38
C GLY A 51 20.46 8.72 -27.37
N ALA A 52 19.90 9.09 -28.52
CA ALA A 52 18.87 10.12 -28.62
C ALA A 52 17.58 9.72 -27.87
N VAL A 53 17.13 8.47 -28.05
CA VAL A 53 15.97 7.91 -27.32
C VAL A 53 16.25 7.88 -25.81
N PHE A 54 17.47 7.48 -25.42
CA PHE A 54 17.86 7.47 -24.00
C PHE A 54 17.79 8.87 -23.39
N VAL A 55 18.39 9.88 -24.03
CA VAL A 55 18.35 11.27 -23.54
C VAL A 55 16.91 11.82 -23.51
N TYR A 56 16.11 11.48 -24.52
CA TYR A 56 14.72 11.93 -24.60
C TYR A 56 13.89 11.45 -23.39
N TYR A 57 13.99 10.19 -22.99
CA TYR A 57 13.26 9.67 -21.84
C TYR A 57 13.94 9.94 -20.49
N ALA A 58 15.26 10.04 -20.45
CA ALA A 58 16.02 10.31 -19.22
C ALA A 58 15.75 11.71 -18.62
N LYS A 59 15.36 12.69 -19.46
CA LYS A 59 15.04 14.05 -18.99
C LYS A 59 13.83 14.11 -18.03
N ASP A 60 12.89 13.17 -18.20
CA ASP A 60 11.66 13.10 -17.42
C ASP A 60 11.82 12.20 -16.15
N ALA A 61 13.03 11.71 -15.89
CA ALA A 61 13.31 10.91 -14.70
C ALA A 61 13.15 11.73 -13.41
N PRO A 62 12.54 11.16 -12.36
CA PRO A 62 12.44 11.81 -11.06
C PRO A 62 13.81 12.24 -10.52
N ALA A 63 13.82 13.28 -9.68
CA ALA A 63 15.03 13.63 -8.94
C ALA A 63 15.44 12.48 -8.00
N LEU A 64 16.73 12.12 -8.02
CA LEU A 64 17.25 11.09 -7.14
C LEU A 64 17.29 11.62 -5.70
N ASN A 65 16.29 11.24 -4.90
CA ASN A 65 16.29 11.43 -3.45
C ASN A 65 16.83 10.15 -2.77
N LEU A 66 17.95 10.27 -2.07
CA LEU A 66 18.62 9.13 -1.43
C LEU A 66 17.82 8.60 -0.23
N ASP A 67 17.07 9.44 0.46
CA ASP A 67 16.23 9.03 1.61
C ASP A 67 15.15 8.02 1.20
N LYS A 68 14.65 8.12 -0.05
CA LYS A 68 13.70 7.13 -0.60
C LYS A 68 14.29 5.74 -0.84
N LEU A 69 15.62 5.65 -0.95
CA LEU A 69 16.32 4.38 -1.15
C LEU A 69 16.49 3.64 0.18
N GLU A 70 16.62 4.37 1.27
CA GLU A 70 16.71 3.78 2.59
C GLU A 70 15.35 3.18 2.98
N SER A 71 15.40 2.06 3.66
CA SER A 71 14.20 1.45 4.23
C SER A 71 13.93 2.06 5.59
N THR A 72 12.69 2.44 5.81
CA THR A 72 12.26 3.01 7.08
C THR A 72 11.63 1.92 7.97
N PRO A 73 11.71 2.04 9.29
CA PRO A 73 11.02 1.13 10.20
C PRO A 73 9.51 1.16 9.95
N SER A 74 8.81 0.10 10.35
CA SER A 74 7.35 0.08 10.27
C SER A 74 6.71 1.16 11.12
N PRO A 75 5.65 1.83 10.65
CA PRO A 75 4.89 2.76 11.45
C PRO A 75 4.31 2.09 12.69
N LYS A 76 4.33 2.79 13.81
CA LYS A 76 3.83 2.29 15.09
C LYS A 76 2.70 3.17 15.59
N VAL A 77 1.64 2.55 16.11
CA VAL A 77 0.50 3.24 16.68
C VAL A 77 0.49 3.06 18.19
N TYR A 78 0.34 4.16 18.88
CA TYR A 78 0.35 4.26 20.34
C TYR A 78 -1.01 4.74 20.84
N ASP A 79 -1.39 4.28 22.04
CA ASP A 79 -2.60 4.76 22.73
C ASP A 79 -2.37 6.12 23.40
N SER A 80 -3.38 6.63 24.11
CA SER A 80 -3.33 7.92 24.83
C SER A 80 -2.32 7.96 25.99
N LYS A 81 -1.78 6.80 26.38
CA LYS A 81 -0.75 6.64 27.42
C LYS A 81 0.61 6.26 26.85
N GLU A 82 0.77 6.39 25.54
CA GLU A 82 1.98 6.03 24.78
C GLU A 82 2.35 4.53 24.84
N HIS A 83 1.39 3.64 25.13
CA HIS A 83 1.62 2.22 25.00
C HIS A 83 1.46 1.81 23.52
N LEU A 84 2.35 0.93 23.05
CA LEU A 84 2.28 0.38 21.70
C LEU A 84 1.01 -0.47 21.54
N VAL A 85 0.12 -0.07 20.64
CA VAL A 85 -1.13 -0.80 20.31
C VAL A 85 -0.96 -1.68 19.09
N ALA A 86 -0.31 -1.15 18.05
CA ALA A 86 -0.12 -1.87 16.79
C ALA A 86 1.16 -1.41 16.07
N THR A 87 1.74 -2.33 15.32
CA THR A 87 2.75 -2.01 14.30
C THR A 87 2.07 -2.15 12.95
N LEU A 88 2.07 -1.06 12.16
CA LEU A 88 1.40 -1.02 10.86
C LEU A 88 2.33 -1.47 9.75
N GLY A 89 1.71 -2.02 8.71
CA GLY A 89 2.45 -2.63 7.62
C GLY A 89 2.86 -4.05 7.99
N ALA A 90 3.16 -4.82 6.97
CA ALA A 90 3.62 -6.19 7.05
C ALA A 90 5.01 -6.34 7.68
N GLU A 91 5.48 -5.37 8.39
CA GLU A 91 6.88 -5.15 8.58
C GLU A 91 7.27 -5.13 10.03
N GLN A 92 7.70 -6.27 10.45
CA GLN A 92 8.87 -6.25 11.31
C GLN A 92 10.07 -6.03 10.37
N ARG A 93 10.40 -4.78 10.02
CA ARG A 93 11.66 -4.49 9.33
C ARG A 93 12.79 -4.59 10.34
N ASN A 94 13.41 -5.72 10.37
CA ASN A 94 14.74 -5.89 10.90
C ASN A 94 15.72 -5.39 9.84
N LEU A 95 16.09 -4.12 9.92
CA LEU A 95 17.07 -3.55 8.99
C LEU A 95 18.41 -4.22 9.24
N VAL A 96 18.91 -4.90 8.23
CA VAL A 96 20.23 -5.51 8.27
C VAL A 96 21.28 -4.45 7.97
N LYS A 97 22.28 -4.33 8.85
CA LYS A 97 23.45 -3.50 8.58
C LYS A 97 24.37 -4.21 7.58
N THR A 98 25.14 -3.44 6.82
CA THR A 98 26.07 -3.96 5.81
C THR A 98 26.97 -5.08 6.37
N ASP A 99 27.54 -4.87 7.55
CA ASP A 99 28.45 -5.82 8.21
C ASP A 99 27.78 -7.14 8.62
N ASN A 100 26.47 -7.17 8.71
CA ASN A 100 25.67 -8.34 9.09
C ASN A 100 25.11 -9.11 7.89
N ILE A 101 25.47 -8.72 6.65
CA ILE A 101 25.07 -9.44 5.44
C ILE A 101 26.12 -10.53 5.16
N PRO A 102 25.74 -11.82 5.23
CA PRO A 102 26.71 -12.88 4.96
C PRO A 102 27.14 -12.89 3.50
N VAL A 103 28.42 -13.14 3.25
CA VAL A 103 28.98 -13.24 1.89
C VAL A 103 28.23 -14.27 1.02
N MET A 104 27.71 -15.32 1.64
CA MET A 104 26.92 -16.33 0.94
C MET A 104 25.60 -15.77 0.39
N LEU A 105 24.92 -14.84 1.10
CA LEU A 105 23.75 -14.13 0.58
C LEU A 105 24.13 -13.22 -0.60
N VAL A 106 25.24 -12.48 -0.48
CA VAL A 106 25.77 -11.66 -1.58
C VAL A 106 25.99 -12.52 -2.82
N ASN A 107 26.64 -13.68 -2.65
CA ASN A 107 26.89 -14.65 -3.72
C ASN A 107 25.59 -15.19 -4.32
N ALA A 108 24.59 -15.52 -3.51
CA ALA A 108 23.30 -16.04 -3.97
C ALA A 108 22.54 -15.00 -4.81
N VAL A 109 22.35 -13.80 -4.27
CA VAL A 109 21.63 -12.71 -4.95
C VAL A 109 22.34 -12.30 -6.25
N THR A 110 23.64 -12.04 -6.17
CA THR A 110 24.38 -11.60 -7.36
C THR A 110 24.43 -12.68 -8.44
N SER A 111 24.57 -13.96 -8.07
CA SER A 111 24.61 -15.05 -9.06
C SER A 111 23.31 -15.17 -9.87
N ILE A 112 22.16 -14.90 -9.28
CA ILE A 112 20.87 -15.05 -9.97
C ILE A 112 20.39 -13.76 -10.60
N GLU A 113 20.60 -12.62 -9.93
CA GLU A 113 20.06 -11.33 -10.36
C GLU A 113 21.08 -10.52 -11.18
N ASP A 114 22.34 -10.43 -10.75
CA ASP A 114 23.34 -9.57 -11.39
C ASP A 114 24.78 -10.03 -11.11
N HIS A 115 25.26 -11.04 -11.84
CA HIS A 115 26.56 -11.67 -11.58
C HIS A 115 27.77 -10.74 -11.78
N ARG A 116 27.58 -9.58 -12.42
CA ARG A 116 28.62 -8.56 -12.62
C ARG A 116 28.42 -7.30 -11.78
N PHE A 117 27.50 -7.32 -10.83
CA PHE A 117 27.11 -6.19 -10.00
C PHE A 117 28.31 -5.35 -9.50
N PHE A 118 29.31 -5.98 -8.92
CA PHE A 118 30.51 -5.31 -8.40
C PHE A 118 31.44 -4.78 -9.49
N ASN A 119 31.26 -5.17 -10.77
CA ASN A 119 32.10 -4.80 -11.90
C ASN A 119 31.42 -3.83 -12.87
N THR A 120 30.16 -3.46 -12.63
CA THR A 120 29.38 -2.56 -13.48
C THR A 120 29.07 -1.26 -12.74
N ARG A 121 28.77 -0.19 -13.50
CA ARG A 121 28.44 1.13 -12.95
C ARG A 121 26.97 1.46 -13.21
N GLY A 122 26.08 1.01 -12.32
CA GLY A 122 24.65 1.27 -12.38
C GLY A 122 23.91 0.47 -13.45
N ILE A 123 24.48 0.27 -14.64
CA ILE A 123 23.91 -0.51 -15.73
C ILE A 123 24.92 -1.54 -16.26
N ASP A 124 24.42 -2.59 -16.89
CA ASP A 124 25.23 -3.62 -17.55
C ASP A 124 24.93 -3.63 -19.06
N PRO A 125 25.75 -2.95 -19.89
CA PRO A 125 25.53 -2.87 -21.33
C PRO A 125 25.55 -4.23 -22.04
N ILE A 126 26.32 -5.20 -21.53
CA ILE A 126 26.42 -6.54 -22.13
C ILE A 126 25.13 -7.33 -21.86
N ARG A 127 24.56 -7.23 -20.65
CA ARG A 127 23.25 -7.84 -20.32
C ARG A 127 22.12 -7.20 -21.12
N ILE A 128 22.14 -5.87 -21.25
CA ILE A 128 21.14 -5.15 -22.07
C ILE A 128 21.17 -5.62 -23.52
N ALA A 129 22.37 -5.70 -24.11
CA ALA A 129 22.53 -6.20 -25.48
C ALA A 129 22.10 -7.68 -25.60
N GLY A 130 22.44 -8.54 -24.62
CA GLY A 130 22.02 -9.94 -24.57
C GLY A 130 20.50 -10.10 -24.47
N ALA A 131 19.84 -9.31 -23.62
CA ALA A 131 18.39 -9.29 -23.48
C ALA A 131 17.71 -8.84 -24.77
N PHE A 132 18.23 -7.82 -25.43
CA PHE A 132 17.73 -7.34 -26.73
C PHE A 132 17.80 -8.43 -27.82
N VAL A 133 18.91 -9.15 -27.93
CA VAL A 133 19.07 -10.27 -28.88
C VAL A 133 18.11 -11.43 -28.56
N ASN A 134 17.90 -11.74 -27.28
CA ASN A 134 16.94 -12.77 -26.85
C ASN A 134 15.50 -12.39 -27.18
N ASN A 135 15.13 -11.14 -26.99
CA ASN A 135 13.79 -10.62 -27.33
C ASN A 135 13.51 -10.72 -28.83
N LEU A 136 14.50 -10.41 -29.68
CA LEU A 136 14.39 -10.57 -31.14
C LEU A 136 14.18 -12.04 -31.56
N LYS A 137 14.59 -13.00 -30.73
CA LYS A 137 14.39 -14.45 -30.95
C LYS A 137 13.12 -15.00 -30.32
N GLY A 138 12.21 -14.13 -29.81
CA GLY A 138 10.98 -14.55 -29.16
C GLY A 138 11.12 -15.05 -27.73
N GLY A 139 12.26 -14.78 -27.07
CA GLY A 139 12.50 -15.07 -25.66
C GLY A 139 11.78 -14.07 -24.72
N SER A 140 11.68 -14.41 -23.42
CA SER A 140 11.08 -13.52 -22.43
C SER A 140 11.88 -12.23 -22.24
N LEU A 141 11.17 -11.12 -21.97
CA LEU A 141 11.72 -9.77 -21.75
C LEU A 141 12.66 -9.63 -20.53
N ASN A 142 12.93 -10.71 -19.80
CA ASN A 142 13.64 -10.71 -18.52
C ASN A 142 15.14 -10.93 -18.68
N GLY A 143 15.96 -10.14 -17.95
CA GLY A 143 17.39 -10.38 -17.75
C GLY A 143 18.34 -9.21 -17.97
N GLY A 144 17.85 -8.01 -18.34
CA GLY A 144 18.68 -6.83 -18.59
C GLY A 144 18.92 -5.89 -17.41
N SER A 145 18.10 -5.95 -16.37
CA SER A 145 18.16 -5.02 -15.24
C SER A 145 19.27 -5.40 -14.25
N THR A 146 20.01 -4.41 -13.74
CA THR A 146 20.99 -4.56 -12.65
C THR A 146 20.29 -4.45 -11.29
N LEU A 147 20.99 -4.78 -10.21
CA LEU A 147 20.50 -4.55 -8.83
C LEU A 147 20.30 -3.06 -8.56
N ASP A 148 21.15 -2.20 -9.11
CA ASP A 148 20.97 -0.74 -9.06
C ASP A 148 19.62 -0.31 -9.66
N MET A 149 19.29 -0.80 -10.87
CA MET A 149 18.01 -0.51 -11.54
C MET A 149 16.82 -1.09 -10.75
N GLN A 150 16.97 -2.29 -10.18
CA GLN A 150 15.92 -2.89 -9.37
C GLN A 150 15.65 -2.06 -8.11
N LEU A 151 16.69 -1.59 -7.41
CA LEU A 151 16.54 -0.71 -6.24
C LEU A 151 15.85 0.60 -6.61
N ILE A 152 16.24 1.23 -7.72
CA ILE A 152 15.57 2.43 -8.25
C ILE A 152 14.09 2.14 -8.54
N LYS A 153 13.79 1.02 -9.23
CA LYS A 153 12.40 0.62 -9.51
C LYS A 153 11.58 0.52 -8.23
N LEU A 154 12.07 -0.22 -7.23
CA LEU A 154 11.39 -0.43 -5.94
C LEU A 154 11.16 0.86 -5.14
N SER A 155 11.90 1.94 -5.45
CA SER A 155 11.89 3.18 -4.67
C SER A 155 11.16 4.34 -5.34
N PHE A 156 11.08 4.35 -6.67
CA PHE A 156 10.61 5.51 -7.43
C PHE A 156 9.52 5.20 -8.45
N PHE A 157 9.29 3.92 -8.78
CA PHE A 157 8.35 3.53 -9.83
C PHE A 157 7.35 2.47 -9.33
N SER A 158 6.23 2.35 -10.05
CA SER A 158 5.30 1.25 -9.82
C SER A 158 5.95 -0.10 -10.15
N THR A 159 5.61 -1.11 -9.38
CA THR A 159 6.02 -2.50 -9.63
C THR A 159 5.05 -3.26 -10.53
N ASP A 160 3.89 -2.68 -10.86
CA ASP A 160 2.88 -3.30 -11.71
C ASP A 160 3.37 -3.49 -13.15
N GLU A 161 3.06 -4.63 -13.75
CA GLU A 161 3.53 -4.96 -15.11
C GLU A 161 3.00 -3.97 -16.16
N SER A 162 1.78 -3.45 -16.00
CA SER A 162 1.18 -2.46 -16.87
C SER A 162 1.99 -1.16 -17.01
N ASP A 163 2.74 -0.82 -15.95
CA ASP A 163 3.51 0.42 -15.87
C ASP A 163 4.96 0.25 -16.38
N GLN A 164 5.36 -0.97 -16.77
CA GLN A 164 6.71 -1.30 -17.22
C GLN A 164 6.92 -0.90 -18.69
N THR A 165 7.03 0.39 -18.96
CA THR A 165 7.25 0.93 -20.30
C THR A 165 8.75 1.10 -20.62
N LEU A 166 9.10 1.28 -21.91
CA LEU A 166 10.46 1.63 -22.32
C LEU A 166 10.94 2.94 -21.65
N SER A 167 10.04 3.92 -21.52
CA SER A 167 10.33 5.19 -20.84
C SER A 167 10.77 4.95 -19.40
N VAL A 168 10.00 4.19 -18.64
CA VAL A 168 10.34 3.82 -17.24
C VAL A 168 11.67 3.09 -17.16
N LYS A 169 11.94 2.14 -18.08
CA LYS A 169 13.23 1.42 -18.12
C LYS A 169 14.43 2.32 -18.39
N VAL A 170 14.27 3.32 -19.24
CA VAL A 170 15.33 4.31 -19.51
C VAL A 170 15.54 5.22 -18.28
N GLN A 171 14.46 5.63 -17.62
CA GLN A 171 14.55 6.43 -16.39
C GLN A 171 15.20 5.65 -15.25
N GLU A 172 14.83 4.36 -15.06
CA GLU A 172 15.51 3.45 -14.11
C GLU A 172 17.02 3.39 -14.38
N ALA A 173 17.42 3.17 -15.63
CA ALA A 173 18.82 3.09 -16.03
C ALA A 173 19.58 4.41 -15.77
N TRP A 174 18.95 5.55 -16.10
CA TRP A 174 19.55 6.86 -15.85
C TRP A 174 19.74 7.14 -14.36
N MET A 175 18.73 6.85 -13.54
CA MET A 175 18.81 7.00 -12.11
C MET A 175 19.81 6.04 -11.47
N ALA A 176 19.92 4.79 -11.96
CA ALA A 176 20.91 3.81 -11.52
C ALA A 176 22.35 4.27 -11.78
N LEU A 177 22.62 4.90 -12.93
CA LEU A 177 23.93 5.53 -13.23
C LEU A 177 24.25 6.66 -12.24
N LYS A 178 23.25 7.46 -11.84
CA LYS A 178 23.43 8.53 -10.84
C LYS A 178 23.62 7.98 -9.43
N LEU A 179 22.94 6.87 -9.10
CA LEU A 179 23.04 6.22 -7.81
C LEU A 179 24.44 5.66 -7.60
N ASP A 180 24.98 4.92 -8.56
CA ASP A 180 26.32 4.32 -8.51
C ASP A 180 27.45 5.37 -8.37
N GLN A 181 27.20 6.63 -8.74
CA GLN A 181 28.14 7.74 -8.50
C GLN A 181 28.12 8.25 -7.05
N LYS A 182 27.05 7.98 -6.30
CA LYS A 182 26.83 8.53 -4.96
C LYS A 182 27.00 7.50 -3.85
N TRP A 183 26.67 6.25 -4.13
CA TRP A 183 26.71 5.15 -3.19
C TRP A 183 27.69 4.06 -3.61
N THR A 184 28.30 3.39 -2.63
CA THR A 184 29.10 2.19 -2.89
C THR A 184 28.22 1.00 -3.24
N LYS A 185 28.78 -0.01 -3.87
CA LYS A 185 28.05 -1.25 -4.19
C LYS A 185 27.51 -1.96 -2.95
N GLU A 186 28.23 -1.89 -1.83
CA GLU A 186 27.78 -2.44 -0.55
C GLU A 186 26.55 -1.68 -0.01
N GLN A 187 26.54 -0.35 -0.13
CA GLN A 187 25.38 0.47 0.28
C GLN A 187 24.15 0.15 -0.59
N ILE A 188 24.33 0.07 -1.92
CA ILE A 188 23.27 -0.28 -2.87
C ILE A 188 22.73 -1.69 -2.57
N PHE A 189 23.62 -2.66 -2.35
CA PHE A 189 23.25 -4.03 -2.03
C PHE A 189 22.48 -4.10 -0.70
N THR A 190 22.96 -3.42 0.33
CA THR A 190 22.29 -3.35 1.64
C THR A 190 20.89 -2.77 1.55
N ALA A 191 20.72 -1.66 0.81
CA ALA A 191 19.42 -1.06 0.58
C ALA A 191 18.48 -2.00 -0.18
N TYR A 192 18.99 -2.72 -1.19
CA TYR A 192 18.23 -3.74 -1.92
C TYR A 192 17.75 -4.86 -1.00
N VAL A 193 18.65 -5.45 -0.20
CA VAL A 193 18.35 -6.52 0.76
C VAL A 193 17.27 -6.10 1.76
N ASN A 194 17.29 -4.84 2.19
CA ASN A 194 16.33 -4.29 3.13
C ASN A 194 14.98 -3.87 2.51
N LYS A 195 14.90 -3.79 1.18
CA LYS A 195 13.72 -3.22 0.50
C LYS A 195 12.86 -4.24 -0.23
N VAL A 196 13.41 -5.35 -0.69
CA VAL A 196 12.71 -6.33 -1.53
C VAL A 196 11.50 -6.93 -0.85
N ASN A 197 10.44 -7.14 -1.64
CA ASN A 197 9.26 -7.89 -1.21
C ASN A 197 9.58 -9.38 -1.10
N MET A 198 9.21 -9.99 0.01
CA MET A 198 9.50 -11.39 0.36
C MET A 198 8.24 -12.24 0.50
N ALA A 199 7.11 -11.83 -0.07
CA ALA A 199 5.77 -12.41 0.10
C ALA A 199 5.23 -12.34 1.54
N ASN A 200 3.99 -12.80 1.75
CA ASN A 200 3.28 -12.82 3.03
C ASN A 200 3.31 -11.46 3.75
N GLY A 201 3.47 -10.37 2.99
CA GLY A 201 3.61 -9.03 3.52
C GLY A 201 4.98 -8.70 4.13
N TYR A 202 5.98 -9.56 4.09
CA TYR A 202 7.33 -9.25 4.57
C TYR A 202 8.15 -8.50 3.52
N TYR A 203 8.90 -7.50 3.98
CA TYR A 203 9.83 -6.72 3.16
C TYR A 203 11.22 -6.73 3.80
N GLY A 204 12.23 -6.98 2.98
CA GLY A 204 13.61 -7.19 3.39
C GLY A 204 13.95 -8.63 3.74
N MET A 205 15.13 -9.07 3.27
CA MET A 205 15.58 -10.45 3.46
C MET A 205 15.87 -10.78 4.93
N GLY A 206 16.31 -9.81 5.73
CA GLY A 206 16.49 -9.98 7.17
C GLY A 206 15.18 -10.23 7.90
N THR A 207 14.14 -9.49 7.54
CA THR A 207 12.78 -9.70 8.05
C THR A 207 12.26 -11.10 7.68
N ALA A 208 12.46 -11.50 6.42
CA ALA A 208 12.05 -12.82 5.93
C ALA A 208 12.83 -13.95 6.64
N ALA A 209 14.11 -13.76 6.93
CA ALA A 209 14.91 -14.72 7.67
C ALA A 209 14.33 -14.98 9.07
N GLN A 210 13.98 -13.93 9.79
CA GLN A 210 13.32 -14.04 11.10
C GLN A 210 11.92 -14.63 11.00
N ALA A 211 11.11 -14.16 10.04
CA ALA A 211 9.73 -14.63 9.90
C ALA A 211 9.63 -16.09 9.42
N TYR A 212 10.49 -16.49 8.51
CA TYR A 212 10.45 -17.82 7.89
C TYR A 212 11.25 -18.87 8.65
N TYR A 213 12.34 -18.46 9.32
CA TYR A 213 13.26 -19.40 9.96
C TYR A 213 13.52 -19.13 11.45
N GLY A 214 13.08 -17.98 11.99
CA GLY A 214 13.39 -17.56 13.35
C GLY A 214 14.89 -17.32 13.59
N LYS A 215 15.65 -16.96 12.53
CA LYS A 215 17.10 -16.86 12.54
C LYS A 215 17.58 -15.59 11.87
N ASP A 216 18.76 -15.13 12.24
CA ASP A 216 19.46 -14.09 11.50
C ASP A 216 20.03 -14.62 10.16
N LEU A 217 20.28 -13.71 9.19
CA LEU A 217 20.81 -14.08 7.89
C LEU A 217 22.13 -14.87 7.96
N THR A 218 22.95 -14.59 8.97
CA THR A 218 24.24 -15.24 9.20
C THR A 218 24.14 -16.69 9.67
N GLU A 219 22.97 -17.09 10.17
CA GLU A 219 22.70 -18.44 10.69
C GLU A 219 22.02 -19.35 9.66
N LEU A 220 21.67 -18.81 8.50
CA LEU A 220 20.95 -19.54 7.47
C LEU A 220 21.88 -20.42 6.62
N SER A 221 21.38 -21.59 6.25
CA SER A 221 22.06 -22.50 5.32
C SER A 221 22.09 -21.94 3.89
N ILE A 222 22.96 -22.50 3.03
CA ILE A 222 23.01 -22.14 1.59
C ILE A 222 21.64 -22.30 0.93
N ALA A 223 20.91 -23.36 1.24
CA ALA A 223 19.58 -23.63 0.68
C ALA A 223 18.56 -22.56 1.10
N GLN A 224 18.58 -22.14 2.37
CA GLN A 224 17.70 -21.11 2.91
C GLN A 224 18.03 -19.73 2.33
N LEU A 225 19.31 -19.37 2.28
CA LEU A 225 19.78 -18.11 1.63
C LEU A 225 19.44 -18.08 0.13
N ALA A 226 19.57 -19.22 -0.57
CA ALA A 226 19.20 -19.32 -1.98
C ALA A 226 17.70 -19.17 -2.21
N LEU A 227 16.85 -19.66 -1.31
CA LEU A 227 15.41 -19.42 -1.37
C LEU A 227 15.13 -17.91 -1.24
N LEU A 228 15.65 -17.26 -0.19
CA LEU A 228 15.47 -15.82 0.01
C LEU A 228 15.98 -15.00 -1.17
N ALA A 229 17.14 -15.35 -1.74
CA ALA A 229 17.70 -14.68 -2.92
C ALA A 229 16.85 -14.86 -4.19
N GLY A 230 16.12 -15.98 -4.28
CA GLY A 230 15.26 -16.29 -5.43
C GLY A 230 13.89 -15.63 -5.42
N MET A 231 13.34 -15.33 -4.26
CA MET A 231 11.97 -14.84 -4.08
C MET A 231 11.66 -13.48 -4.72
N PRO A 232 12.55 -12.45 -4.70
CA PRO A 232 12.21 -11.09 -5.13
C PRO A 232 11.71 -10.96 -6.56
N GLN A 233 12.05 -11.87 -7.46
CA GLN A 233 11.60 -11.85 -8.85
C GLN A 233 10.06 -11.98 -8.97
N ALA A 234 9.45 -12.88 -8.19
CA ALA A 234 8.01 -13.09 -8.14
C ALA A 234 7.63 -13.64 -6.75
N PRO A 235 7.56 -12.79 -5.71
CA PRO A 235 7.49 -13.22 -4.32
C PRO A 235 6.33 -14.17 -4.02
N ASN A 236 5.14 -13.86 -4.53
CA ASN A 236 3.95 -14.71 -4.31
C ASN A 236 4.05 -16.06 -5.07
N THR A 237 4.68 -16.08 -6.25
CA THR A 237 4.88 -17.32 -7.03
C THR A 237 5.91 -18.24 -6.38
N TYR A 238 6.96 -17.68 -5.78
CA TYR A 238 8.05 -18.42 -5.13
C TYR A 238 7.90 -18.50 -3.61
N ASN A 239 6.68 -18.33 -3.12
CA ASN A 239 6.36 -18.44 -1.71
C ASN A 239 6.34 -19.92 -1.28
N PRO A 240 7.22 -20.34 -0.35
CA PRO A 240 7.31 -21.75 0.06
C PRO A 240 6.07 -22.27 0.78
N TYR A 241 5.26 -21.39 1.37
CA TYR A 241 4.03 -21.76 2.09
C TYR A 241 2.84 -22.01 1.16
N THR A 242 2.77 -21.30 0.04
CA THR A 242 1.62 -21.40 -0.89
C THR A 242 1.96 -22.15 -2.17
N ASN A 243 3.24 -22.21 -2.56
CA ASN A 243 3.71 -22.87 -3.79
C ASN A 243 5.12 -23.45 -3.64
N ALA A 244 5.22 -24.50 -2.81
CA ALA A 244 6.49 -25.17 -2.51
C ALA A 244 7.23 -25.67 -3.77
N THR A 245 6.51 -26.11 -4.80
CA THR A 245 7.11 -26.59 -6.06
C THR A 245 7.84 -25.49 -6.81
N SER A 246 7.20 -24.34 -7.02
CA SER A 246 7.82 -23.20 -7.69
C SER A 246 8.94 -22.58 -6.85
N ALA A 247 8.77 -22.52 -5.53
CA ALA A 247 9.79 -22.05 -4.59
C ALA A 247 11.05 -22.94 -4.67
N LYS A 248 10.89 -24.27 -4.65
CA LYS A 248 11.98 -25.21 -4.82
C LYS A 248 12.68 -25.05 -6.15
N TRP A 249 11.93 -24.96 -7.24
CA TRP A 249 12.50 -24.76 -8.58
C TRP A 249 13.35 -23.50 -8.65
N ARG A 250 12.84 -22.38 -8.11
CA ARG A 250 13.57 -21.10 -8.10
C ARG A 250 14.82 -21.14 -7.22
N ARG A 251 14.72 -21.69 -6.01
CA ARG A 251 15.85 -21.95 -5.11
C ARG A 251 16.95 -22.75 -5.81
N ASP A 252 16.59 -23.86 -6.44
CA ASP A 252 17.51 -24.72 -7.12
C ASP A 252 18.21 -24.02 -8.32
N MET A 253 17.51 -23.11 -9.00
CA MET A 253 18.11 -22.24 -10.01
C MET A 253 19.17 -21.31 -9.42
N VAL A 254 18.92 -20.72 -8.24
CA VAL A 254 19.91 -19.88 -7.53
C VAL A 254 21.14 -20.71 -7.20
N ILE A 255 20.97 -21.87 -6.57
CA ILE A 255 22.09 -22.77 -6.20
C ILE A 255 22.92 -23.14 -7.43
N ARG A 256 22.30 -23.54 -8.55
CA ARG A 256 23.00 -23.85 -9.81
C ARG A 256 23.71 -22.61 -10.40
N SER A 257 23.13 -21.42 -10.26
CA SER A 257 23.80 -20.17 -10.66
C SER A 257 25.04 -19.89 -9.80
N MET A 258 24.94 -20.07 -8.48
CA MET A 258 26.08 -19.94 -7.58
C MET A 258 27.21 -20.91 -7.98
N ARG A 259 26.89 -22.14 -8.32
CA ARG A 259 27.86 -23.13 -8.82
C ARG A 259 28.47 -22.71 -10.16
N ARG A 260 27.65 -22.26 -11.10
CA ARG A 260 28.09 -21.75 -12.43
C ARG A 260 29.13 -20.64 -12.31
N TYR A 261 28.95 -19.74 -11.33
CA TYR A 261 29.88 -18.62 -11.11
C TYR A 261 30.93 -18.90 -10.05
N ASN A 262 31.16 -20.18 -9.71
CA ASN A 262 32.19 -20.65 -8.75
C ASN A 262 32.07 -20.00 -7.37
N LYS A 263 30.84 -19.74 -6.91
CA LYS A 263 30.56 -19.19 -5.57
C LYS A 263 30.38 -20.27 -4.51
N ILE A 264 30.14 -21.50 -4.94
CA ILE A 264 30.05 -22.70 -4.10
C ILE A 264 30.73 -23.87 -4.79
N THR A 265 31.15 -24.86 -4.01
CA THR A 265 31.75 -26.12 -4.47
C THR A 265 30.68 -27.08 -5.00
N ALA A 266 31.09 -28.16 -5.68
CA ALA A 266 30.18 -29.21 -6.14
C ALA A 266 29.47 -29.96 -4.97
N GLU A 267 30.17 -30.13 -3.85
CA GLU A 267 29.60 -30.80 -2.67
C GLU A 267 28.59 -29.92 -1.95
N GLU A 268 28.86 -28.61 -1.83
CA GLU A 268 27.89 -27.62 -1.30
C GLU A 268 26.64 -27.54 -2.19
N GLU A 269 26.79 -27.53 -3.52
CA GLU A 269 25.66 -27.58 -4.46
C GLU A 269 24.81 -28.82 -4.22
N LYS A 270 25.43 -29.99 -4.17
CA LYS A 270 24.74 -31.28 -3.96
C LYS A 270 23.97 -31.29 -2.65
N THR A 271 24.59 -30.84 -1.56
CA THR A 271 23.98 -30.77 -0.23
C THR A 271 22.80 -29.80 -0.23
N ALA A 272 22.97 -28.60 -0.79
CA ALA A 272 21.93 -27.58 -0.83
C ALA A 272 20.71 -27.99 -1.71
N LEU A 273 20.95 -28.67 -2.84
CA LEU A 273 19.86 -29.20 -3.69
C LEU A 273 19.10 -30.36 -3.03
N ALA A 274 19.75 -31.13 -2.15
CA ALA A 274 19.14 -32.23 -1.42
C ALA A 274 18.29 -31.76 -0.23
N THR A 275 18.50 -30.54 0.26
CA THR A 275 17.75 -29.96 1.39
C THR A 275 16.26 -29.81 1.02
N PRO A 276 15.29 -30.28 1.83
CA PRO A 276 13.86 -30.03 1.63
C PRO A 276 13.55 -28.53 1.54
N ILE A 277 12.47 -28.18 0.85
CA ILE A 277 12.11 -26.75 0.68
C ILE A 277 11.55 -26.14 1.96
N ASP A 278 10.97 -26.95 2.80
CA ASP A 278 10.38 -26.62 4.10
C ASP A 278 11.35 -26.78 5.27
N ASP A 279 12.63 -27.08 4.99
CA ASP A 279 13.66 -27.26 6.02
C ASP A 279 13.79 -26.02 6.90
N GLY A 280 13.40 -26.13 8.15
CA GLY A 280 13.46 -25.09 9.16
C GLY A 280 12.40 -23.98 9.04
N LEU A 281 11.43 -24.10 8.12
CA LEU A 281 10.32 -23.15 8.02
C LEU A 281 9.49 -23.13 9.31
N GLN A 282 9.28 -21.94 9.86
CA GLN A 282 8.40 -21.71 11.01
C GLN A 282 6.96 -21.47 10.56
N PRO A 283 5.95 -21.77 11.38
CA PRO A 283 4.59 -21.31 11.13
C PRO A 283 4.57 -19.80 10.92
N LEU A 284 3.91 -19.32 9.86
CA LEU A 284 3.79 -17.89 9.61
C LEU A 284 3.07 -17.23 10.80
N GLN A 285 3.74 -16.30 11.43
CA GLN A 285 3.05 -15.38 12.31
C GLN A 285 2.28 -14.38 11.45
N GLN A 286 1.02 -14.09 11.81
CA GLN A 286 0.27 -13.04 11.10
C GLN A 286 1.08 -11.73 11.15
N SER A 287 1.44 -11.22 9.99
CA SER A 287 2.38 -10.11 9.84
C SER A 287 1.87 -8.75 10.35
N VAL A 288 0.58 -8.66 10.69
CA VAL A 288 -0.05 -7.46 11.23
C VAL A 288 -0.84 -7.84 12.46
N THR A 289 -0.29 -7.55 13.62
CA THR A 289 -1.03 -7.66 14.87
C THR A 289 -1.77 -6.36 15.16
N ILE A 290 -2.80 -6.09 14.36
CA ILE A 290 -3.81 -5.14 14.81
C ILE A 290 -4.74 -5.92 15.72
N PRO A 291 -4.81 -5.56 17.00
CA PRO A 291 -5.71 -6.24 17.92
C PRO A 291 -7.15 -6.09 17.42
N SER A 292 -7.89 -7.19 17.34
CA SER A 292 -9.28 -7.18 16.84
C SER A 292 -10.17 -6.19 17.60
N TYR A 293 -9.92 -6.00 18.89
CA TYR A 293 -10.64 -5.01 19.69
C TYR A 293 -10.41 -3.56 19.21
N ALA A 294 -9.28 -3.25 18.57
CA ALA A 294 -8.91 -1.90 18.16
C ALA A 294 -9.06 -1.65 16.64
N ASP A 295 -9.41 -2.66 15.85
CA ASP A 295 -9.40 -2.62 14.38
C ASP A 295 -10.12 -1.41 13.79
N ASN A 296 -11.38 -1.21 14.18
CA ASN A 296 -12.21 -0.13 13.63
C ASN A 296 -11.72 1.26 14.08
N PHE A 297 -11.26 1.39 15.32
CA PHE A 297 -10.68 2.64 15.81
C PHE A 297 -9.40 2.99 15.04
N LEU A 298 -8.49 2.03 14.92
CA LEU A 298 -7.20 2.22 14.23
C LEU A 298 -7.39 2.53 12.75
N LYS A 299 -8.41 1.96 12.11
CA LYS A 299 -8.77 2.33 10.72
C LYS A 299 -9.04 3.83 10.59
N GLN A 300 -9.81 4.42 11.51
CA GLN A 300 -10.11 5.86 11.48
C GLN A 300 -8.90 6.70 11.85
N ALA A 301 -8.15 6.31 12.87
CA ALA A 301 -6.93 7.00 13.28
C ALA A 301 -5.90 7.08 12.16
N ILE A 302 -5.68 5.97 11.46
CA ILE A 302 -4.76 5.93 10.31
C ILE A 302 -5.28 6.79 9.16
N ALA A 303 -6.58 6.75 8.86
CA ALA A 303 -7.18 7.59 7.83
C ALA A 303 -7.00 9.09 8.15
N GLN A 304 -7.21 9.48 9.41
CA GLN A 304 -6.98 10.86 9.85
C GLN A 304 -5.50 11.24 9.79
N ALA A 305 -4.58 10.37 10.25
CA ALA A 305 -3.15 10.60 10.16
C ALA A 305 -2.69 10.83 8.71
N LYS A 306 -3.20 10.02 7.76
CA LYS A 306 -2.95 10.23 6.31
C LYS A 306 -3.47 11.57 5.81
N THR A 307 -4.62 12.01 6.30
CA THR A 307 -5.18 13.33 5.92
C THR A 307 -4.30 14.48 6.43
N LEU A 308 -3.72 14.34 7.62
CA LEU A 308 -2.89 15.36 8.27
C LEU A 308 -1.46 15.44 7.71
N ALA A 309 -0.85 14.29 7.41
CA ALA A 309 0.58 14.20 7.09
C ALA A 309 0.89 13.61 5.69
N GLY A 310 -0.15 13.26 4.90
CA GLY A 310 0.00 12.70 3.55
C GLY A 310 -0.13 11.18 3.50
N ASN A 311 -0.42 10.67 2.31
CA ASN A 311 -0.67 9.22 2.12
C ASN A 311 0.57 8.34 2.35
N ASP A 312 1.76 8.92 2.19
CA ASP A 312 3.03 8.18 2.24
C ASP A 312 3.54 7.92 3.66
N ILE A 313 2.86 8.45 4.70
CA ILE A 313 3.28 8.31 6.11
C ILE A 313 3.49 6.86 6.55
N LEU A 314 2.74 5.93 5.95
CA LEU A 314 2.91 4.50 6.27
C LEU A 314 4.21 3.91 5.71
N ASN A 315 4.89 4.64 4.83
CA ASN A 315 6.18 4.27 4.26
C ASN A 315 7.36 4.96 4.97
N GLU A 316 7.10 5.85 5.93
CA GLU A 316 8.10 6.71 6.55
C GLU A 316 8.48 6.32 7.99
N GLY A 317 7.99 5.19 8.48
CA GLY A 317 8.32 4.71 9.82
C GLY A 317 7.84 5.62 10.95
N VAL A 318 6.76 6.35 10.71
CA VAL A 318 6.20 7.32 11.66
C VAL A 318 5.65 6.68 12.94
N LYS A 319 5.61 7.45 14.00
CA LYS A 319 4.88 7.13 15.21
C LYS A 319 3.54 7.87 15.19
N ILE A 320 2.44 7.14 15.24
CA ILE A 320 1.08 7.70 15.28
C ILE A 320 0.61 7.61 16.75
N TYR A 321 0.49 8.75 17.39
CA TYR A 321 -0.04 8.85 18.74
C TYR A 321 -1.54 9.11 18.65
N THR A 322 -2.32 8.18 19.16
CA THR A 322 -3.78 8.26 19.14
C THR A 322 -4.35 8.63 20.51
N ILE A 323 -5.61 9.02 20.52
CA ILE A 323 -6.35 9.33 21.75
C ILE A 323 -7.07 8.08 22.28
N LEU A 324 -6.76 6.90 21.77
CA LEU A 324 -7.33 5.64 22.20
C LEU A 324 -7.16 5.42 23.70
N ASP A 325 -8.25 5.26 24.42
CA ASP A 325 -8.23 4.63 25.73
C ASP A 325 -8.35 3.12 25.56
N THR A 326 -7.23 2.42 25.64
CA THR A 326 -7.18 0.96 25.42
C THR A 326 -8.10 0.21 26.38
N THR A 327 -8.25 0.69 27.64
CA THR A 327 -9.14 0.06 28.62
C THR A 327 -10.60 0.23 28.25
N ALA A 328 -11.02 1.45 27.91
CA ALA A 328 -12.37 1.72 27.44
C ALA A 328 -12.70 0.94 26.16
N GLN A 329 -11.75 0.87 25.24
CA GLN A 329 -11.89 0.15 23.97
C GLN A 329 -12.05 -1.37 24.19
N GLN A 330 -11.24 -1.99 25.04
CA GLN A 330 -11.35 -3.40 25.37
C GLN A 330 -12.68 -3.71 26.07
N ASN A 331 -13.10 -2.85 27.00
CA ASN A 331 -14.38 -3.00 27.68
C ASN A 331 -15.54 -2.91 26.69
N LEU A 332 -15.55 -1.91 25.81
CA LEU A 332 -16.57 -1.77 24.77
C LEU A 332 -16.62 -3.01 23.86
N TYR A 333 -15.46 -3.49 23.41
CA TYR A 333 -15.36 -4.69 22.58
C TYR A 333 -15.91 -5.93 23.31
N ASN A 334 -15.57 -6.12 24.58
CA ASN A 334 -16.03 -7.26 25.39
C ASN A 334 -17.54 -7.19 25.65
N ILE A 335 -18.09 -6.02 25.92
CA ILE A 335 -19.54 -5.83 26.09
C ILE A 335 -20.29 -6.30 24.84
N VAL A 336 -19.79 -5.96 23.64
CA VAL A 336 -20.46 -6.26 22.38
C VAL A 336 -20.21 -7.70 21.91
N ASN A 337 -19.01 -8.27 22.11
CA ASN A 337 -18.63 -9.53 21.47
C ASN A 337 -18.56 -10.75 22.37
N SER A 338 -18.50 -10.60 23.72
CA SER A 338 -18.29 -11.76 24.60
C SER A 338 -19.55 -12.61 24.84
N GLY A 339 -20.75 -12.09 24.53
CA GLY A 339 -22.00 -12.74 24.90
C GLY A 339 -22.37 -12.70 26.40
N ASN A 340 -21.48 -12.15 27.26
CA ASN A 340 -21.69 -12.11 28.71
C ASN A 340 -22.59 -10.96 29.15
N TYR A 341 -22.70 -9.92 28.37
CA TYR A 341 -23.43 -8.68 28.75
C TYR A 341 -24.73 -8.49 27.96
N ILE A 342 -24.77 -8.92 26.72
CA ILE A 342 -25.90 -8.73 25.82
C ILE A 342 -26.22 -10.06 25.14
N THR A 343 -27.50 -10.48 25.24
CA THR A 343 -28.04 -11.60 24.46
C THR A 343 -28.61 -11.05 23.16
N TYR A 344 -28.08 -11.46 22.05
CA TYR A 344 -28.55 -11.04 20.71
C TYR A 344 -29.55 -12.07 20.16
N PRO A 345 -30.51 -11.64 19.35
CA PRO A 345 -31.50 -12.55 18.76
C PRO A 345 -30.86 -13.56 17.77
N ASP A 346 -29.79 -13.15 17.11
CA ASP A 346 -29.05 -13.97 16.16
C ASP A 346 -27.62 -13.40 15.94
N ASP A 347 -26.82 -14.11 15.12
CA ASP A 347 -25.45 -13.72 14.81
C ASP A 347 -25.33 -12.67 13.70
N THR A 348 -26.41 -12.35 13.00
CA THR A 348 -26.44 -11.36 11.91
C THR A 348 -26.64 -9.92 12.39
N LEU A 349 -27.25 -9.76 13.58
CA LEU A 349 -27.47 -8.45 14.18
C LEU A 349 -26.14 -7.77 14.48
N GLN A 350 -25.95 -6.57 13.94
CA GLN A 350 -24.73 -5.78 14.11
C GLN A 350 -24.92 -4.67 15.15
N VAL A 351 -23.84 -4.34 15.84
CA VAL A 351 -23.77 -3.26 16.82
C VAL A 351 -22.56 -2.39 16.52
N ALA A 352 -22.78 -1.10 16.44
CA ALA A 352 -21.73 -0.10 16.33
C ALA A 352 -21.90 0.96 17.41
N SER A 353 -20.78 1.42 17.99
CA SER A 353 -20.80 2.40 19.07
C SER A 353 -19.55 3.26 19.05
N THR A 354 -19.71 4.52 19.47
CA THR A 354 -18.61 5.49 19.64
C THR A 354 -18.68 6.08 21.03
N VAL A 355 -17.53 6.14 21.70
CA VAL A 355 -17.35 6.79 23.00
C VAL A 355 -16.48 8.02 22.79
N THR A 356 -17.01 9.18 23.15
CA THR A 356 -16.35 10.48 22.98
C THR A 356 -16.06 11.09 24.35
N ASP A 357 -14.87 11.65 24.52
CA ASP A 357 -14.60 12.53 25.65
C ASP A 357 -15.38 13.83 25.51
N VAL A 358 -16.27 14.09 26.46
CA VAL A 358 -17.20 15.21 26.39
C VAL A 358 -16.49 16.56 26.40
N LYS A 359 -15.34 16.68 27.06
CA LYS A 359 -14.62 17.94 27.20
C LYS A 359 -13.84 18.31 25.95
N THR A 360 -13.26 17.31 25.29
CA THR A 360 -12.33 17.51 24.18
C THR A 360 -12.92 17.20 22.81
N GLY A 361 -13.99 16.40 22.74
CA GLY A 361 -14.54 15.86 21.50
C GLY A 361 -13.74 14.67 20.93
N ALA A 362 -12.69 14.23 21.64
CA ALA A 362 -11.87 13.10 21.22
C ALA A 362 -12.65 11.80 21.21
N VAL A 363 -12.49 10.97 20.17
CA VAL A 363 -13.01 9.61 20.15
C VAL A 363 -12.04 8.72 20.93
N ILE A 364 -12.46 8.26 22.12
CA ILE A 364 -11.59 7.46 23.00
C ILE A 364 -11.77 5.96 22.82
N ALA A 365 -12.93 5.51 22.29
CA ALA A 365 -13.20 4.14 21.92
C ALA A 365 -14.25 4.08 20.80
N GLN A 366 -14.14 3.10 19.91
CA GLN A 366 -15.11 2.88 18.84
C GLN A 366 -15.14 1.42 18.39
N ILE A 367 -16.34 0.89 18.21
CA ILE A 367 -16.57 -0.41 17.59
C ILE A 367 -17.50 -0.24 16.39
N GLY A 368 -17.13 -0.83 15.27
CA GLY A 368 -17.85 -0.71 14.00
C GLY A 368 -18.68 -1.90 13.61
N GLY A 369 -18.66 -2.97 14.40
CA GLY A 369 -19.43 -4.18 14.12
C GLY A 369 -19.17 -5.28 15.15
N ARG A 370 -20.06 -6.28 15.14
CA ARG A 370 -19.99 -7.49 15.95
C ARG A 370 -19.55 -8.67 15.08
N ASN A 371 -18.88 -9.66 15.67
CA ASN A 371 -18.48 -10.90 14.97
C ASN A 371 -17.70 -10.64 13.67
N GLN A 372 -16.84 -9.63 13.66
CA GLN A 372 -16.00 -9.38 12.49
C GLN A 372 -15.02 -10.54 12.28
N PRO A 373 -14.82 -11.02 11.03
CA PRO A 373 -13.86 -12.07 10.75
C PRO A 373 -12.46 -11.70 11.22
N THR A 374 -11.77 -12.62 11.88
CA THR A 374 -10.43 -12.39 12.46
C THR A 374 -9.33 -12.31 11.40
N ASP A 375 -9.60 -12.76 10.18
CA ASP A 375 -8.72 -12.69 9.02
C ASP A 375 -8.88 -11.39 8.21
N VAL A 376 -9.86 -10.55 8.56
CA VAL A 376 -10.10 -9.26 7.92
C VAL A 376 -9.54 -8.15 8.82
N THR A 377 -8.56 -7.45 8.31
CA THR A 377 -8.01 -6.24 8.94
C THR A 377 -8.65 -5.00 8.34
N PHE A 378 -8.96 -4.00 9.19
CA PHE A 378 -9.66 -2.77 8.81
C PHE A 378 -11.03 -3.04 8.19
N GLY A 379 -11.80 -3.91 8.86
CA GLY A 379 -13.14 -4.31 8.47
C GLY A 379 -14.11 -3.14 8.28
N PHE A 380 -15.32 -3.45 7.89
CA PHE A 380 -16.36 -2.43 7.68
C PHE A 380 -16.73 -1.76 9.02
N ASN A 381 -16.64 -0.44 9.09
CA ASN A 381 -16.93 0.32 10.29
C ASN A 381 -18.29 1.00 10.18
N GLN A 382 -19.31 0.43 10.81
CA GLN A 382 -20.68 0.97 10.81
C GLN A 382 -20.83 2.22 11.69
N ALA A 383 -19.91 2.46 12.65
CA ALA A 383 -19.99 3.60 13.55
C ALA A 383 -19.87 4.96 12.84
N VAL A 384 -19.26 4.96 11.65
CA VAL A 384 -19.08 6.15 10.80
C VAL A 384 -20.03 6.19 9.60
N GLN A 385 -20.86 5.16 9.41
CA GLN A 385 -21.84 5.13 8.31
C GLN A 385 -23.07 5.98 8.64
N THR A 386 -23.66 6.59 7.61
CA THR A 386 -24.79 7.51 7.73
C THR A 386 -26.05 6.99 7.05
N ASP A 387 -26.17 5.67 6.87
CA ASP A 387 -27.27 5.01 6.16
C ASP A 387 -28.44 4.58 7.06
N ARG A 388 -28.39 4.90 8.35
CA ARG A 388 -29.41 4.55 9.34
C ARG A 388 -30.18 5.77 9.84
N ASP A 389 -31.47 5.58 10.12
CA ASP A 389 -32.29 6.57 10.79
C ASP A 389 -32.04 6.56 12.31
N TRP A 390 -31.82 7.73 12.88
CA TRP A 390 -31.56 7.94 14.30
C TRP A 390 -32.85 8.28 15.08
N GLY A 391 -33.99 8.38 14.39
CA GLY A 391 -35.30 8.49 14.95
C GLY A 391 -35.39 9.56 16.02
N SER A 392 -36.04 9.24 17.15
CA SER A 392 -36.29 10.17 18.26
C SER A 392 -35.04 10.72 18.97
N THR A 393 -33.85 10.17 18.72
CA THR A 393 -32.59 10.76 19.22
C THR A 393 -32.28 12.10 18.52
N MET A 394 -32.96 12.43 17.43
CA MET A 394 -32.88 13.74 16.79
C MET A 394 -33.60 14.84 17.57
N LYS A 395 -34.59 14.53 18.43
CA LYS A 395 -35.38 15.52 19.14
C LYS A 395 -34.60 16.56 19.94
N PRO A 396 -33.58 16.19 20.75
CA PRO A 396 -32.74 17.18 21.43
C PRO A 396 -31.97 18.08 20.46
N ILE A 397 -31.62 17.57 19.30
CA ILE A 397 -30.75 18.23 18.33
C ILE A 397 -31.55 19.14 17.39
N VAL A 398 -32.70 18.66 16.91
CA VAL A 398 -33.50 19.36 15.88
C VAL A 398 -34.57 20.28 16.48
N ASP A 399 -35.14 19.90 17.61
CA ASP A 399 -36.30 20.58 18.19
C ASP A 399 -35.98 21.34 19.46
N TYR A 400 -35.63 20.63 20.52
CA TYR A 400 -35.54 21.21 21.86
C TYR A 400 -34.29 22.07 22.07
N GLY A 401 -33.12 21.64 21.55
CA GLY A 401 -31.88 22.43 21.61
C GLY A 401 -32.06 23.82 20.99
N PRO A 402 -32.42 23.90 19.70
CA PRO A 402 -32.67 25.19 19.07
C PRO A 402 -33.83 25.97 19.69
N ALA A 403 -34.83 25.29 20.30
CA ALA A 403 -35.90 25.99 21.01
C ALA A 403 -35.42 26.74 22.26
N PHE A 404 -34.51 26.14 23.01
CA PHE A 404 -33.84 26.80 24.13
C PHE A 404 -32.92 27.93 23.67
N GLU A 405 -32.14 27.72 22.63
CA GLU A 405 -31.20 28.72 22.09
C GLU A 405 -31.97 29.97 21.58
N ASN A 406 -33.11 29.76 20.95
CA ASN A 406 -33.96 30.85 20.43
C ASN A 406 -34.99 31.37 21.44
N ASN A 407 -34.90 31.02 22.74
CA ASN A 407 -35.82 31.46 23.81
C ASN A 407 -37.29 31.12 23.57
N ILE A 408 -37.58 30.06 22.78
CA ILE A 408 -38.96 29.51 22.66
C ILE A 408 -39.34 28.86 23.99
N TYR A 409 -38.37 28.20 24.62
CA TYR A 409 -38.43 27.70 25.99
C TYR A 409 -37.34 28.32 26.84
N THR A 410 -37.67 28.63 28.10
CA THR A 410 -36.73 29.17 29.09
C THR A 410 -36.46 28.16 30.20
N SER A 411 -37.32 27.17 30.32
CA SER A 411 -37.25 26.11 31.32
C SER A 411 -37.74 24.78 30.76
N THR A 412 -37.17 23.69 31.22
CA THR A 412 -37.68 22.34 30.92
C THR A 412 -39.08 22.10 31.54
N ASN A 413 -39.55 22.99 32.43
CA ASN A 413 -40.90 22.98 32.99
C ASN A 413 -41.90 23.79 32.16
N ASP A 414 -41.47 24.48 31.11
CA ASP A 414 -42.39 25.14 30.18
C ASP A 414 -43.30 24.12 29.53
N TYR A 415 -44.52 24.55 29.18
CA TYR A 415 -45.57 23.66 28.68
C TYR A 415 -45.58 23.60 27.16
N VAL A 416 -45.80 22.40 26.64
CA VAL A 416 -46.04 22.13 25.24
C VAL A 416 -47.29 21.27 25.06
N SER A 417 -48.01 21.47 23.95
CA SER A 417 -49.25 20.72 23.68
C SER A 417 -48.97 19.38 23.00
N ASP A 418 -49.52 18.31 23.58
CA ASP A 418 -49.59 16.96 23.03
C ASP A 418 -51.04 16.61 22.61
N SER A 419 -51.66 17.46 21.81
CA SER A 419 -53.02 17.26 21.28
C SER A 419 -52.95 16.98 19.77
N PRO A 420 -53.96 16.24 19.22
CA PRO A 420 -54.03 15.91 17.80
C PRO A 420 -53.70 17.10 16.89
N THR A 421 -52.88 16.90 15.88
CA THR A 421 -52.45 17.94 14.96
C THR A 421 -51.99 17.34 13.62
N THR A 422 -51.65 18.21 12.68
CA THR A 422 -51.08 17.83 11.38
C THR A 422 -49.74 18.52 11.20
N TYR A 423 -48.93 17.98 10.30
CA TYR A 423 -47.81 18.72 9.72
C TYR A 423 -48.33 19.94 8.94
N PRO A 424 -47.49 20.93 8.64
CA PRO A 424 -47.90 22.10 7.84
C PRO A 424 -48.48 21.77 6.46
N ASN A 425 -48.14 20.61 5.90
CA ASN A 425 -48.66 20.10 4.63
C ASN A 425 -50.01 19.37 4.76
N GLY A 426 -50.63 19.36 5.95
CA GLY A 426 -51.91 18.71 6.23
C GLY A 426 -51.83 17.22 6.57
N THR A 427 -50.67 16.58 6.50
CA THR A 427 -50.53 15.17 6.87
C THR A 427 -50.76 14.97 8.37
N PRO A 428 -51.60 14.01 8.80
CA PRO A 428 -51.84 13.73 10.21
C PRO A 428 -50.57 13.35 10.95
N LEU A 429 -50.30 13.96 12.10
CA LEU A 429 -49.19 13.65 13.00
C LEU A 429 -49.70 12.83 14.19
N LYS A 430 -49.03 11.74 14.50
CA LYS A 430 -49.39 10.84 15.60
C LYS A 430 -48.19 10.59 16.51
N ASN A 431 -48.48 10.37 17.79
CA ASN A 431 -47.54 9.79 18.71
C ASN A 431 -47.37 8.29 18.44
N TRP A 432 -46.27 7.72 18.89
CA TRP A 432 -45.90 6.31 18.66
C TRP A 432 -46.93 5.30 19.24
N ASP A 433 -47.66 5.71 20.28
CA ASP A 433 -48.67 4.92 20.99
C ASP A 433 -50.14 5.31 20.61
N ASN A 434 -50.33 6.25 19.69
CA ASN A 434 -51.62 6.84 19.31
C ASN A 434 -52.41 7.44 20.47
N THR A 435 -51.76 7.80 21.60
CA THR A 435 -52.36 8.48 22.73
C THR A 435 -51.95 9.96 22.77
N TYR A 436 -52.69 10.77 23.56
CA TYR A 436 -52.50 12.21 23.70
C TYR A 436 -52.67 12.61 25.16
N PHE A 437 -51.75 13.41 25.69
CA PHE A 437 -51.75 13.84 27.08
C PHE A 437 -52.18 15.30 27.30
N GLY A 438 -52.56 15.99 26.23
CA GLY A 438 -52.98 17.41 26.31
C GLY A 438 -51.80 18.34 26.56
N SER A 439 -51.81 19.10 27.64
CA SER A 439 -50.71 19.99 28.02
C SER A 439 -49.74 19.27 28.94
N MET A 440 -48.43 19.31 28.62
CA MET A 440 -47.40 18.67 29.41
C MET A 440 -46.10 19.49 29.38
N THR A 441 -45.19 19.21 30.33
CA THR A 441 -43.92 19.92 30.35
C THR A 441 -42.99 19.42 29.22
N VAL A 442 -42.08 20.29 28.75
CA VAL A 442 -41.02 19.95 27.79
C VAL A 442 -40.22 18.73 28.28
N LYS A 443 -39.85 18.71 29.59
CA LYS A 443 -39.16 17.57 30.20
C LYS A 443 -39.97 16.27 30.02
N SER A 444 -41.27 16.28 30.33
CA SER A 444 -42.11 15.08 30.18
C SER A 444 -42.29 14.70 28.72
N ALA A 445 -42.44 15.67 27.82
CA ALA A 445 -42.59 15.43 26.40
C ALA A 445 -41.37 14.73 25.79
N LEU A 446 -40.17 15.17 26.17
CA LEU A 446 -38.90 14.53 25.72
C LEU A 446 -38.74 13.17 26.39
N ALA A 447 -38.94 13.04 27.71
CA ALA A 447 -38.80 11.79 28.43
C ALA A 447 -39.72 10.66 27.92
N LEU A 448 -40.94 11.01 27.51
CA LEU A 448 -41.91 10.09 26.93
C LEU A 448 -41.79 10.00 25.40
N SER A 449 -40.80 10.65 24.82
CA SER A 449 -40.52 10.65 23.38
C SER A 449 -41.74 11.00 22.52
N ARG A 450 -42.52 12.03 22.94
CA ARG A 450 -43.73 12.44 22.22
C ARG A 450 -43.39 13.09 20.88
N ASN A 451 -44.05 12.64 19.81
CA ASN A 451 -43.78 13.16 18.45
C ASN A 451 -44.48 14.51 18.21
N ILE A 452 -45.70 14.66 18.69
CA ILE A 452 -46.48 15.89 18.49
C ILE A 452 -45.81 17.09 19.16
N PRO A 453 -45.41 17.04 20.44
CA PRO A 453 -44.63 18.09 21.07
C PRO A 453 -43.35 18.45 20.30
N ALA A 454 -42.59 17.44 19.82
CA ALA A 454 -41.34 17.63 19.07
C ALA A 454 -41.58 18.43 17.77
N VAL A 455 -42.50 17.97 16.92
CA VAL A 455 -42.82 18.66 15.67
C VAL A 455 -43.39 20.06 15.91
N LYS A 456 -44.25 20.24 16.90
CA LYS A 456 -44.74 21.57 17.27
C LYS A 456 -43.63 22.50 17.72
N THR A 457 -42.67 21.98 18.47
CA THR A 457 -41.47 22.73 18.87
C THR A 457 -40.67 23.18 17.67
N LEU A 458 -40.39 22.26 16.71
CA LEU A 458 -39.69 22.59 15.47
C LEU A 458 -40.46 23.64 14.63
N ILE A 459 -41.82 23.56 14.56
CA ILE A 459 -42.60 24.56 13.87
C ILE A 459 -42.42 25.94 14.50
N ASN A 460 -42.40 26.02 15.84
CA ASN A 460 -42.23 27.27 16.57
C ASN A 460 -40.82 27.84 16.43
N VAL A 461 -39.82 27.00 16.38
CA VAL A 461 -38.42 27.38 16.13
C VAL A 461 -38.21 27.88 14.70
N GLY A 462 -38.85 27.24 13.75
CA GLY A 462 -38.67 27.45 12.33
C GLY A 462 -37.47 26.65 11.77
N LEU A 463 -37.60 26.24 10.50
CA LEU A 463 -36.60 25.37 9.85
C LEU A 463 -35.23 26.02 9.77
N ASP A 464 -35.15 27.31 9.48
CA ASP A 464 -33.86 28.04 9.32
C ASP A 464 -33.04 28.09 10.63
N ASN A 465 -33.70 28.36 11.76
CA ASN A 465 -33.03 28.41 13.07
C ASN A 465 -32.56 27.00 13.49
N SER A 466 -33.42 26.02 13.29
CA SER A 466 -33.06 24.63 13.57
C SER A 466 -31.93 24.15 12.67
N SER A 467 -31.94 24.46 11.37
CA SER A 467 -30.88 24.09 10.44
C SER A 467 -29.50 24.64 10.89
N LYS A 468 -29.45 25.94 11.27
CA LYS A 468 -28.21 26.56 11.77
C LYS A 468 -27.70 25.86 13.02
N PHE A 469 -28.59 25.51 13.96
CA PHE A 469 -28.21 24.80 15.18
C PHE A 469 -27.66 23.42 14.89
N VAL A 470 -28.34 22.66 14.03
CA VAL A 470 -27.96 21.28 13.62
C VAL A 470 -26.61 21.28 12.85
N ASP A 471 -26.44 22.24 11.93
CA ASP A 471 -25.17 22.43 11.20
C ASP A 471 -24.02 22.77 12.17
N GLY A 472 -24.32 23.59 13.19
CA GLY A 472 -23.36 23.90 14.26
C GLY A 472 -22.93 22.68 15.08
N LEU A 473 -23.72 21.60 15.09
CA LEU A 473 -23.41 20.31 15.71
C LEU A 473 -22.80 19.29 14.74
N GLY A 474 -22.41 19.71 13.52
CA GLY A 474 -21.76 18.85 12.52
C GLY A 474 -22.67 17.85 11.83
N ILE A 475 -24.00 18.01 11.96
CA ILE A 475 -25.00 17.18 11.30
C ILE A 475 -25.71 18.03 10.22
N ASN A 476 -25.49 17.68 8.95
CA ASN A 476 -26.02 18.47 7.83
C ASN A 476 -27.35 17.87 7.31
N LEU A 477 -28.47 18.45 7.74
CA LEU A 477 -29.84 18.16 7.27
C LEU A 477 -30.23 19.20 6.21
N ASN A 478 -29.82 19.06 4.98
CA ASN A 478 -30.09 20.02 3.93
C ASN A 478 -30.83 19.38 2.73
N PRO A 479 -32.10 19.73 2.46
CA PRO A 479 -32.96 20.64 3.25
C PRO A 479 -33.49 19.98 4.52
N LEU A 480 -33.51 20.74 5.63
CA LEU A 480 -34.20 20.33 6.86
C LEU A 480 -35.70 20.41 6.65
N GLN A 481 -36.43 19.37 7.10
CA GLN A 481 -37.87 19.23 6.96
C GLN A 481 -38.54 19.04 8.33
N TYR A 482 -39.84 19.28 8.44
CA TYR A 482 -40.57 19.06 9.70
C TYR A 482 -40.56 17.59 10.17
N SER A 483 -40.42 16.63 9.26
CA SER A 483 -40.25 15.22 9.61
C SER A 483 -38.92 14.94 10.34
N ASN A 484 -37.92 15.81 10.20
CA ASN A 484 -36.63 15.65 10.88
C ASN A 484 -36.71 15.92 12.39
N ALA A 485 -37.82 16.47 12.89
CA ALA A 485 -38.10 16.46 14.32
C ALA A 485 -38.05 15.07 14.97
N ILE A 486 -38.24 14.01 14.18
CA ILE A 486 -38.33 12.63 14.67
C ILE A 486 -37.49 11.63 13.82
N SER A 487 -36.67 12.11 12.89
CA SER A 487 -35.94 11.28 11.94
C SER A 487 -34.68 11.98 11.45
N SER A 488 -33.61 11.25 11.18
CA SER A 488 -32.41 11.76 10.50
C SER A 488 -32.43 11.55 8.99
N ASN A 489 -33.49 10.98 8.45
CA ASN A 489 -33.61 10.71 7.02
C ASN A 489 -33.82 11.99 6.21
N THR A 490 -33.21 12.07 5.06
CA THR A 490 -33.46 13.09 4.03
C THR A 490 -34.14 12.43 2.83
N ASP A 491 -34.73 13.25 1.94
CA ASP A 491 -35.33 12.76 0.69
C ASP A 491 -34.33 12.07 -0.25
N THR A 492 -33.03 12.25 0.00
CA THR A 492 -31.94 11.64 -0.73
C THR A 492 -31.43 10.41 0.01
N LYS A 493 -32.13 9.35 0.11
CA LYS A 493 -31.76 7.98 0.59
C LYS A 493 -30.56 7.80 1.57
N ASN A 494 -29.80 8.84 1.87
CA ASN A 494 -28.64 8.81 2.75
C ASN A 494 -29.03 9.50 4.06
N GLY A 495 -29.00 8.77 5.14
CA GLY A 495 -28.99 9.33 6.47
C GLY A 495 -27.79 10.27 6.64
N VAL A 496 -27.90 11.24 7.52
CA VAL A 496 -26.86 12.28 7.71
C VAL A 496 -26.10 12.11 9.02
N ALA A 497 -26.56 11.22 9.88
CA ALA A 497 -26.01 10.97 11.20
C ALA A 497 -25.41 9.57 11.31
N SER A 498 -24.35 9.45 12.11
CA SER A 498 -23.66 8.20 12.46
C SER A 498 -23.45 8.16 13.97
N SER A 499 -23.07 6.98 14.53
CA SER A 499 -22.71 6.86 15.95
C SER A 499 -21.68 7.91 16.37
N GLU A 500 -20.67 8.13 15.54
CA GLU A 500 -19.62 9.13 15.77
C GLU A 500 -20.16 10.56 15.78
N LYS A 501 -20.94 10.94 14.78
CA LYS A 501 -21.54 12.28 14.67
C LYS A 501 -22.50 12.56 15.82
N MET A 502 -23.34 11.58 16.16
CA MET A 502 -24.29 11.71 17.26
C MET A 502 -23.61 11.85 18.61
N ALA A 503 -22.55 11.05 18.87
CA ALA A 503 -21.78 11.18 20.11
C ALA A 503 -21.15 12.58 20.25
N ALA A 504 -20.59 13.12 19.17
CA ALA A 504 -20.00 14.46 19.16
C ALA A 504 -21.06 15.57 19.33
N ALA A 505 -22.21 15.46 18.65
CA ALA A 505 -23.31 16.41 18.80
C ALA A 505 -23.85 16.44 20.24
N TYR A 506 -24.01 15.25 20.83
CA TYR A 506 -24.50 15.15 22.22
C TYR A 506 -23.47 15.62 23.26
N ALA A 507 -22.18 15.54 22.99
CA ALA A 507 -21.15 16.08 23.86
C ALA A 507 -21.32 17.59 24.11
N ALA A 508 -21.81 18.33 23.11
CA ALA A 508 -22.04 19.77 23.21
C ALA A 508 -23.09 20.15 24.30
N PHE A 509 -24.03 19.26 24.61
CA PHE A 509 -25.02 19.53 25.68
C PHE A 509 -24.41 19.47 27.09
N SER A 510 -23.21 18.95 27.26
CA SER A 510 -22.55 18.74 28.56
C SER A 510 -21.24 19.49 28.74
N ASN A 511 -20.75 20.20 27.72
CA ASN A 511 -19.43 20.88 27.75
C ASN A 511 -19.52 22.40 27.56
N GLY A 512 -20.68 23.01 27.78
CA GLY A 512 -20.91 24.45 27.58
C GLY A 512 -21.28 24.82 26.16
N ALA A 513 -21.94 23.91 25.44
CA ALA A 513 -22.41 24.10 24.06
C ALA A 513 -21.31 24.26 23.01
N ILE A 514 -20.17 23.60 23.23
CA ILE A 514 -19.05 23.61 22.28
C ILE A 514 -19.05 22.32 21.47
N TYR A 515 -19.29 22.43 20.17
CA TYR A 515 -19.11 21.31 19.26
C TYR A 515 -17.64 21.18 18.84
N THR A 516 -17.10 20.00 18.98
CA THR A 516 -15.78 19.64 18.43
C THR A 516 -15.94 18.51 17.44
N LYS A 517 -15.40 18.69 16.23
CA LYS A 517 -15.39 17.61 15.24
C LYS A 517 -14.64 16.39 15.79
N PRO A 518 -15.19 15.17 15.68
CA PRO A 518 -14.53 13.96 16.14
C PRO A 518 -13.12 13.82 15.58
N TYR A 519 -12.19 13.39 16.42
CA TYR A 519 -10.81 13.14 16.03
C TYR A 519 -10.21 11.97 16.80
N TYR A 520 -9.15 11.36 16.24
CA TYR A 520 -8.53 10.11 16.70
C TYR A 520 -7.04 10.25 16.98
N VAL A 521 -6.35 11.28 16.42
CA VAL A 521 -4.91 11.54 16.52
C VAL A 521 -4.64 13.02 16.80
#